data_53a595b2815bd6a37a62370c9d4e2d13
#
_entry.id   53a595b2815bd6a37a62370c9d4e2d13
#
_cell.length_a   1.000
_cell.length_b   1.000
_cell.length_c   1.000
_cell.angle_alpha   90.00
_cell.angle_beta   90.00
_cell.angle_gamma   90.00
#
_symmetry.space_group_name_H-M   'P 1'
#
loop_
_entity.id
_entity.type
_entity.pdbx_description
1 polymer ?
#
loop_
_entity_poly.entity_id
_entity_poly.type
_entity_poly.pdbx_seq_one_letter_code
_entity_poly.pdbx_strand_id
1 'polypeptide(L)'
;VVSRDGGVPEFNRDLINIFDYNDIEGLEQIIEDNPNQIAAIVLEPTIFEKPQKDFLKKVRKIADENNTVLILDEIVTGFRFDIGGAQKYFDIKGDLVCFGKGMGNGLPISAITGKAEFMKTFDDLWVSSTNNAETLSMAGTIAVINEMKEKKTIRHCWSTGKKLFEEWNKISESHNLNVKMTGYPIRMNLECYDSNKNKSDSLKALILQE
;
A
#
# COMPACT_ATOMS: atom_id res chain seq x y z
N VAL A 1 10.34 -10.59 7.39
CA VAL A 1 9.33 -9.71 8.02
C VAL A 1 9.51 -9.82 9.53
N VAL A 2 9.72 -8.69 10.22
CA VAL A 2 9.73 -8.69 11.68
C VAL A 2 8.27 -8.74 12.14
N SER A 3 7.88 -9.83 12.79
CA SER A 3 6.55 -9.96 13.39
C SER A 3 6.31 -8.82 14.38
N ARG A 4 5.22 -8.08 14.22
CA ARG A 4 4.78 -7.01 15.15
C ARG A 4 3.51 -7.43 15.87
N ASP A 5 3.46 -8.67 16.28
CA ASP A 5 2.30 -9.33 16.88
C ASP A 5 2.29 -9.30 18.42
N GLY A 6 3.19 -8.53 19.02
CA GLY A 6 3.21 -8.33 20.47
C GLY A 6 1.85 -7.81 20.97
N GLY A 7 1.21 -8.57 21.87
CA GLY A 7 -0.11 -8.27 22.42
C GLY A 7 -1.29 -8.82 21.61
N VAL A 8 -1.06 -9.45 20.46
CA VAL A 8 -2.12 -10.14 19.71
C VAL A 8 -2.34 -11.53 20.30
N PRO A 9 -3.57 -11.92 20.69
CA PRO A 9 -3.87 -13.25 21.17
C PRO A 9 -3.50 -14.33 20.15
N GLU A 10 -3.02 -15.48 20.62
CA GLU A 10 -2.52 -16.58 19.78
C GLU A 10 -3.59 -17.07 18.80
N PHE A 11 -4.83 -17.24 19.23
CA PHE A 11 -5.92 -17.70 18.38
C PHE A 11 -6.21 -16.76 17.19
N ASN A 12 -5.90 -15.46 17.31
CA ASN A 12 -6.04 -14.54 16.17
C ASN A 12 -4.92 -14.75 15.15
N ARG A 13 -3.73 -15.15 15.61
CA ARG A 13 -2.60 -15.46 14.71
C ARG A 13 -2.85 -16.71 13.89
N ASP A 14 -3.50 -17.70 14.48
CA ASP A 14 -3.83 -18.97 13.83
C ASP A 14 -4.82 -18.80 12.65
N LEU A 15 -5.52 -17.65 12.59
CA LEU A 15 -6.42 -17.29 11.50
C LEU A 15 -5.74 -16.51 10.36
N ILE A 16 -4.41 -16.27 10.47
CA ILE A 16 -3.68 -15.43 9.52
C ILE A 16 -2.55 -16.25 8.88
N ASN A 17 -2.60 -16.41 7.56
CA ASN A 17 -1.51 -16.91 6.77
C ASN A 17 -0.77 -15.74 6.11
N ILE A 18 0.56 -15.80 6.06
CA ILE A 18 1.41 -14.75 5.51
C ILE A 18 2.11 -15.29 4.28
N PHE A 19 2.09 -14.55 3.18
CA PHE A 19 2.90 -14.80 1.99
C PHE A 19 3.76 -13.58 1.66
N ASP A 20 4.89 -13.80 1.02
CA ASP A 20 5.78 -12.71 0.62
C ASP A 20 5.28 -12.01 -0.64
N TYR A 21 5.57 -10.71 -0.73
CA TYR A 21 5.23 -9.92 -1.91
C TYR A 21 6.02 -10.44 -3.13
N ASN A 22 5.33 -10.62 -4.28
CA ASN A 22 5.82 -11.27 -5.49
C ASN A 22 5.97 -12.80 -5.41
N ASP A 23 5.57 -13.45 -4.33
CA ASP A 23 5.55 -14.90 -4.17
C ASP A 23 4.15 -15.47 -4.48
N ILE A 24 3.91 -15.78 -5.74
CA ILE A 24 2.64 -16.40 -6.16
C ILE A 24 2.56 -17.86 -5.75
N GLU A 25 3.67 -18.59 -5.80
CA GLU A 25 3.71 -19.99 -5.43
C GLU A 25 3.37 -20.18 -3.94
N GLY A 26 3.91 -19.31 -3.08
CA GLY A 26 3.55 -19.30 -1.66
C GLY A 26 2.07 -18.99 -1.41
N LEU A 27 1.46 -18.07 -2.18
CA LEU A 27 0.02 -17.81 -2.09
C LEU A 27 -0.80 -19.02 -2.56
N GLU A 28 -0.45 -19.63 -3.68
CA GLU A 28 -1.11 -20.82 -4.21
C GLU A 28 -1.06 -21.97 -3.19
N GLN A 29 0.11 -22.20 -2.57
CA GLN A 29 0.28 -23.23 -1.53
C GLN A 29 -0.64 -22.98 -0.32
N ILE A 30 -0.76 -21.73 0.14
CA ILE A 30 -1.68 -21.38 1.25
C ILE A 30 -3.13 -21.72 0.89
N ILE A 31 -3.55 -21.45 -0.34
CA ILE A 31 -4.91 -21.76 -0.81
C ILE A 31 -5.11 -23.30 -0.86
N GLU A 32 -4.12 -24.04 -1.36
CA GLU A 32 -4.18 -25.50 -1.45
C GLU A 32 -4.23 -26.15 -0.06
N ASP A 33 -3.46 -25.66 0.89
CA ASP A 33 -3.43 -26.17 2.28
C ASP A 33 -4.70 -25.84 3.08
N ASN A 34 -5.47 -24.81 2.64
CA ASN A 34 -6.66 -24.32 3.33
C ASN A 34 -7.88 -24.25 2.39
N PRO A 35 -8.34 -25.35 1.79
CA PRO A 35 -9.39 -25.35 0.79
C PRO A 35 -10.71 -24.82 1.37
N ASN A 36 -11.28 -23.79 0.71
CA ASN A 36 -12.50 -23.08 1.12
C ASN A 36 -12.47 -22.46 2.52
N GLN A 37 -11.29 -22.19 3.08
CA GLN A 37 -11.14 -21.58 4.41
C GLN A 37 -10.60 -20.15 4.37
N ILE A 38 -10.06 -19.71 3.24
CA ILE A 38 -9.50 -18.36 3.09
C ILE A 38 -10.62 -17.36 2.75
N ALA A 39 -10.99 -16.54 3.73
CA ALA A 39 -12.05 -15.53 3.57
C ALA A 39 -11.60 -14.34 2.72
N ALA A 40 -10.36 -13.88 2.90
CA ALA A 40 -9.83 -12.71 2.22
C ALA A 40 -8.32 -12.78 1.98
N ILE A 41 -7.89 -12.18 0.89
CA ILE A 41 -6.48 -11.84 0.61
C ILE A 41 -6.35 -10.33 0.78
N VAL A 42 -5.43 -9.89 1.66
CA VAL A 42 -5.18 -8.46 1.95
C VAL A 42 -3.77 -8.10 1.57
N LEU A 43 -3.58 -7.09 0.73
CA LEU A 43 -2.25 -6.58 0.40
C LEU A 43 -2.25 -5.09 0.04
N GLU A 44 -1.13 -4.39 0.27
CA GLU A 44 -0.86 -3.13 -0.42
C GLU A 44 -0.52 -3.45 -1.89
N PRO A 45 -1.11 -2.77 -2.90
CA PRO A 45 -0.77 -3.02 -4.31
C PRO A 45 0.72 -2.86 -4.63
N THR A 46 1.40 -2.01 -3.87
CA THR A 46 2.86 -1.90 -3.85
C THR A 46 3.32 -1.19 -2.58
N ILE A 47 4.49 -1.56 -2.08
CA ILE A 47 5.18 -0.82 -1.00
C ILE A 47 6.33 -0.03 -1.62
N PHE A 48 7.53 -0.58 -1.63
CA PHE A 48 8.72 -0.02 -2.30
C PHE A 48 9.18 -0.92 -3.44
N GLU A 49 8.83 -2.20 -3.37
CA GLU A 49 9.10 -3.18 -4.38
C GLU A 49 8.04 -3.10 -5.49
N LYS A 50 8.50 -3.21 -6.73
CA LYS A 50 7.59 -3.25 -7.88
C LYS A 50 6.96 -4.63 -7.98
N PRO A 51 5.66 -4.72 -8.30
CA PRO A 51 5.08 -6.00 -8.61
C PRO A 51 5.80 -6.58 -9.84
N GLN A 52 6.23 -7.83 -9.74
CA GLN A 52 6.74 -8.57 -10.89
C GLN A 52 5.64 -8.69 -11.95
N LYS A 53 6.06 -9.00 -13.17
CA LYS A 53 5.12 -9.14 -14.28
C LYS A 53 3.95 -10.04 -13.88
N ASP A 54 2.75 -9.48 -14.01
CA ASP A 54 1.46 -10.14 -13.78
C ASP A 54 1.19 -10.60 -12.32
N PHE A 55 2.05 -10.29 -11.34
CA PHE A 55 1.84 -10.67 -9.93
C PHE A 55 0.45 -10.26 -9.43
N LEU A 56 0.10 -8.98 -9.50
CA LEU A 56 -1.19 -8.49 -9.02
C LEU A 56 -2.39 -9.09 -9.78
N LYS A 57 -2.23 -9.34 -11.09
CA LYS A 57 -3.27 -9.99 -11.90
C LYS A 57 -3.45 -11.45 -11.51
N LYS A 58 -2.36 -12.15 -11.18
CA LYS A 58 -2.43 -13.51 -10.66
C LYS A 58 -3.10 -13.57 -9.29
N VAL A 59 -2.76 -12.64 -8.38
CA VAL A 59 -3.45 -12.52 -7.07
C VAL A 59 -4.95 -12.33 -7.27
N ARG A 60 -5.37 -11.42 -8.17
CA ARG A 60 -6.80 -11.23 -8.48
C ARG A 60 -7.45 -12.51 -9.00
N LYS A 61 -6.77 -13.19 -9.94
CA LYS A 61 -7.26 -14.45 -10.50
C LYS A 61 -7.44 -15.53 -9.43
N ILE A 62 -6.44 -15.72 -8.57
CA ILE A 62 -6.51 -16.69 -7.46
C ILE A 62 -7.70 -16.36 -6.54
N ALA A 63 -7.90 -15.09 -6.19
CA ALA A 63 -9.04 -14.67 -5.38
C ALA A 63 -10.38 -14.99 -6.06
N ASP A 64 -10.52 -14.72 -7.37
CA ASP A 64 -11.73 -15.00 -8.13
C ASP A 64 -12.02 -16.51 -8.21
N GLU A 65 -10.99 -17.34 -8.49
CA GLU A 65 -11.13 -18.78 -8.64
C GLU A 65 -11.48 -19.51 -7.32
N ASN A 66 -11.14 -18.90 -6.18
CA ASN A 66 -11.37 -19.46 -4.85
C ASN A 66 -12.50 -18.78 -4.07
N ASN A 67 -13.29 -17.89 -4.69
CA ASN A 67 -14.33 -17.11 -4.04
C ASN A 67 -13.84 -16.35 -2.80
N THR A 68 -12.58 -15.89 -2.84
CA THR A 68 -11.92 -15.16 -1.76
C THR A 68 -11.99 -13.67 -2.03
N VAL A 69 -12.30 -12.87 -1.01
CA VAL A 69 -12.39 -11.40 -1.13
C VAL A 69 -10.99 -10.82 -1.28
N LEU A 70 -10.74 -10.05 -2.35
CA LEU A 70 -9.50 -9.29 -2.48
C LEU A 70 -9.66 -7.90 -1.87
N ILE A 71 -8.92 -7.64 -0.80
CA ILE A 71 -8.88 -6.34 -0.11
C ILE A 71 -7.58 -5.63 -0.47
N LEU A 72 -7.67 -4.47 -1.09
CA LEU A 72 -6.52 -3.64 -1.39
C LEU A 72 -6.35 -2.54 -0.34
N ASP A 73 -5.21 -2.56 0.36
CA ASP A 73 -4.83 -1.48 1.27
C ASP A 73 -4.19 -0.34 0.45
N GLU A 74 -4.99 0.64 0.15
CA GLU A 74 -4.61 1.86 -0.56
C GLU A 74 -4.43 3.06 0.39
N ILE A 75 -4.25 2.81 1.69
CA ILE A 75 -4.09 3.88 2.68
C ILE A 75 -2.87 4.77 2.36
N VAL A 76 -1.81 4.19 1.78
CA VAL A 76 -0.61 4.93 1.37
C VAL A 76 -0.62 5.23 -0.13
N THR A 77 -1.09 4.31 -0.95
CA THR A 77 -0.99 4.38 -2.41
C THR A 77 -2.16 5.12 -3.05
N GLY A 78 -3.32 5.13 -2.41
CA GLY A 78 -4.49 5.91 -2.83
C GLY A 78 -4.22 7.40 -2.82
N PHE A 79 -4.74 8.12 -3.82
CA PHE A 79 -4.52 9.56 -4.00
C PHE A 79 -3.02 9.97 -4.10
N ARG A 80 -2.16 8.98 -4.32
CA ARG A 80 -0.72 9.16 -4.50
C ARG A 80 -0.26 8.65 -5.87
N PHE A 81 -0.54 7.39 -6.22
CA PHE A 81 -0.19 6.83 -7.53
C PHE A 81 -1.09 7.36 -8.64
N ASP A 82 -2.37 7.39 -8.38
CA ASP A 82 -3.44 7.99 -9.17
C ASP A 82 -4.57 8.42 -8.20
N ILE A 83 -5.56 9.20 -8.65
CA ILE A 83 -6.76 9.50 -7.86
C ILE A 83 -7.53 8.22 -7.54
N GLY A 84 -7.55 7.27 -8.47
CA GLY A 84 -8.13 5.94 -8.26
C GLY A 84 -7.20 4.95 -7.55
N GLY A 85 -6.05 5.41 -7.01
CA GLY A 85 -5.09 4.59 -6.29
C GLY A 85 -4.11 3.83 -7.18
N ALA A 86 -3.27 3.00 -6.54
CA ALA A 86 -2.35 2.12 -7.25
C ALA A 86 -3.10 1.03 -8.00
N GLN A 87 -4.29 0.61 -7.54
CA GLN A 87 -5.13 -0.32 -8.29
C GLN A 87 -5.45 0.18 -9.70
N LYS A 88 -5.69 1.48 -9.87
CA LYS A 88 -5.90 2.07 -11.19
C LYS A 88 -4.60 2.15 -11.98
N TYR A 89 -3.49 2.46 -11.33
CA TYR A 89 -2.18 2.52 -11.96
C TYR A 89 -1.71 1.16 -12.50
N PHE A 90 -1.99 0.07 -11.78
CA PHE A 90 -1.62 -1.30 -12.14
C PHE A 90 -2.71 -2.07 -12.89
N ASP A 91 -3.85 -1.43 -13.19
CA ASP A 91 -4.99 -2.06 -13.85
C ASP A 91 -5.47 -3.34 -13.13
N ILE A 92 -5.70 -3.22 -11.82
CA ILE A 92 -6.26 -4.26 -10.94
C ILE A 92 -7.42 -3.67 -10.16
N LYS A 93 -8.37 -4.49 -9.73
CA LYS A 93 -9.52 -4.04 -8.94
C LYS A 93 -9.72 -4.93 -7.72
N GLY A 94 -9.69 -4.32 -6.53
CA GLY A 94 -10.10 -4.97 -5.29
C GLY A 94 -11.62 -5.16 -5.19
N ASP A 95 -12.04 -6.11 -4.40
CA ASP A 95 -13.45 -6.26 -4.00
C ASP A 95 -13.80 -5.23 -2.93
N LEU A 96 -12.86 -5.03 -1.99
CA LEU A 96 -12.86 -3.94 -1.02
C LEU A 96 -11.54 -3.16 -1.13
N VAL A 97 -11.59 -1.88 -0.83
CA VAL A 97 -10.43 -0.98 -0.89
C VAL A 97 -10.45 -0.04 0.31
N CYS A 98 -9.33 0.06 1.02
CA CYS A 98 -9.15 0.95 2.14
C CYS A 98 -8.38 2.20 1.72
N PHE A 99 -8.91 3.39 1.96
CA PHE A 99 -8.29 4.68 1.71
C PHE A 99 -8.06 5.47 2.99
N GLY A 100 -7.05 6.35 2.99
CA GLY A 100 -6.74 7.24 4.10
C GLY A 100 -5.65 8.24 3.71
N LYS A 101 -4.89 8.73 4.67
CA LYS A 101 -3.72 9.62 4.48
C LYS A 101 -3.92 10.70 3.42
N GLY A 102 -3.46 10.48 2.18
CA GLY A 102 -3.55 11.44 1.09
C GLY A 102 -4.97 11.87 0.72
N MET A 103 -5.97 11.06 1.01
CA MET A 103 -7.38 11.38 0.80
C MET A 103 -7.81 12.62 1.60
N GLY A 104 -7.45 12.67 2.87
CA GLY A 104 -7.77 13.80 3.77
C GLY A 104 -6.68 14.85 3.86
N ASN A 105 -5.45 14.52 3.39
CA ASN A 105 -4.26 15.39 3.39
C ASN A 105 -4.03 16.13 4.73
N GLY A 106 -4.05 15.39 5.83
CA GLY A 106 -3.87 15.89 7.21
C GLY A 106 -5.14 15.87 8.06
N LEU A 107 -6.31 15.71 7.47
CA LEU A 107 -7.55 15.52 8.20
C LEU A 107 -7.76 14.07 8.62
N PRO A 108 -8.37 13.80 9.79
CA PRO A 108 -8.55 12.45 10.34
C PRO A 108 -9.73 11.72 9.66
N ILE A 109 -9.51 11.26 8.44
CA ILE A 109 -10.51 10.54 7.66
C ILE A 109 -9.92 9.31 7.00
N SER A 110 -10.70 8.25 6.97
CA SER A 110 -10.48 7.05 6.16
C SER A 110 -11.79 6.58 5.55
N ALA A 111 -11.70 5.75 4.53
CA ALA A 111 -12.87 5.18 3.88
C ALA A 111 -12.60 3.74 3.46
N ILE A 112 -13.63 2.91 3.57
CA ILE A 112 -13.70 1.61 2.92
C ILE A 112 -14.70 1.74 1.78
N THR A 113 -14.31 1.29 0.61
CA THR A 113 -15.14 1.27 -0.60
C THR A 113 -15.07 -0.10 -1.23
N GLY A 114 -16.06 -0.47 -2.05
CA GLY A 114 -16.01 -1.76 -2.72
C GLY A 114 -17.29 -2.12 -3.45
N LYS A 115 -17.39 -3.41 -3.80
CA LYS A 115 -18.58 -3.96 -4.44
C LYS A 115 -19.79 -3.86 -3.50
N ALA A 116 -20.94 -3.49 -4.06
CA ALA A 116 -22.17 -3.28 -3.29
C ALA A 116 -22.58 -4.51 -2.46
N GLU A 117 -22.32 -5.71 -2.96
CA GLU A 117 -22.62 -6.96 -2.26
C GLU A 117 -21.90 -7.07 -0.91
N PHE A 118 -20.61 -6.68 -0.85
CA PHE A 118 -19.86 -6.65 0.40
C PHE A 118 -20.17 -5.41 1.24
N MET A 119 -20.38 -4.26 0.62
CA MET A 119 -20.69 -3.03 1.35
C MET A 119 -22.03 -3.09 2.08
N LYS A 120 -23.02 -3.85 1.60
CA LYS A 120 -24.31 -4.04 2.29
C LYS A 120 -24.17 -4.72 3.65
N THR A 121 -23.12 -5.53 3.87
CA THR A 121 -22.92 -6.16 5.18
C THR A 121 -22.62 -5.16 6.28
N PHE A 122 -22.17 -3.94 5.93
CA PHE A 122 -21.96 -2.87 6.92
C PHE A 122 -23.26 -2.39 7.57
N ASP A 123 -24.42 -2.63 6.96
CA ASP A 123 -25.72 -2.30 7.56
C ASP A 123 -26.00 -3.16 8.81
N ASP A 124 -25.43 -4.38 8.85
CA ASP A 124 -25.56 -5.33 9.95
C ASP A 124 -24.40 -5.28 10.95
N LEU A 125 -23.35 -4.48 10.67
CA LEU A 125 -22.16 -4.37 11.50
C LEU A 125 -22.15 -3.07 12.30
N TRP A 126 -21.82 -3.17 13.59
CA TRP A 126 -21.53 -1.98 14.38
C TRP A 126 -20.14 -1.44 14.04
N VAL A 127 -20.07 -0.47 13.14
CA VAL A 127 -18.83 0.23 12.80
C VAL A 127 -18.88 1.63 13.38
N SER A 128 -18.05 1.89 14.38
CA SER A 128 -17.97 3.19 15.04
C SER A 128 -16.52 3.57 15.34
N SER A 129 -16.21 4.84 15.22
CA SER A 129 -14.96 5.44 15.66
C SER A 129 -15.21 6.86 16.14
N THR A 130 -14.28 7.44 16.91
CA THR A 130 -14.41 8.78 17.45
C THR A 130 -14.69 9.84 16.37
N ASN A 131 -14.06 9.72 15.21
CA ASN A 131 -14.21 10.63 14.09
C ASN A 131 -15.18 10.13 13.00
N ASN A 132 -16.03 9.13 13.33
CA ASN A 132 -17.00 8.64 12.37
C ASN A 132 -18.00 9.73 11.98
N ALA A 133 -18.17 9.94 10.67
CA ALA A 133 -19.03 10.99 10.10
C ALA A 133 -18.66 12.44 10.51
N GLU A 134 -17.40 12.71 10.84
CA GLU A 134 -16.93 14.06 11.14
C GLU A 134 -16.96 14.92 9.86
N THR A 135 -17.81 15.95 9.89
CA THR A 135 -18.20 16.71 8.68
C THR A 135 -17.10 17.60 8.14
N LEU A 136 -16.21 18.12 9.00
CA LEU A 136 -15.09 18.97 8.56
C LEU A 136 -14.12 18.16 7.69
N SER A 137 -13.77 16.96 8.13
CA SER A 137 -12.88 16.06 7.36
C SER A 137 -13.53 15.61 6.05
N MET A 138 -14.84 15.41 6.04
CA MET A 138 -15.57 15.10 4.79
C MET A 138 -15.51 16.27 3.81
N ALA A 139 -15.83 17.48 4.26
CA ALA A 139 -15.76 18.68 3.44
C ALA A 139 -14.34 18.95 2.94
N GLY A 140 -13.34 18.82 3.84
CA GLY A 140 -11.93 18.94 3.49
C GLY A 140 -11.47 17.92 2.46
N THR A 141 -11.91 16.66 2.58
CA THR A 141 -11.60 15.61 1.60
C THR A 141 -12.16 15.95 0.22
N ILE A 142 -13.39 16.44 0.13
CA ILE A 142 -13.98 16.90 -1.13
C ILE A 142 -13.12 18.00 -1.76
N ALA A 143 -12.71 18.98 -0.95
CA ALA A 143 -11.85 20.08 -1.40
C ALA A 143 -10.48 19.55 -1.89
N VAL A 144 -9.84 18.64 -1.14
CA VAL A 144 -8.56 18.02 -1.51
C VAL A 144 -8.67 17.27 -2.85
N ILE A 145 -9.70 16.46 -3.04
CA ILE A 145 -9.89 15.70 -4.28
C ILE A 145 -10.13 16.63 -5.47
N ASN A 146 -10.93 17.67 -5.30
CA ASN A 146 -11.18 18.66 -6.36
C ASN A 146 -9.90 19.40 -6.74
N GLU A 147 -9.13 19.86 -5.75
CA GLU A 147 -7.83 20.51 -5.95
C GLU A 147 -6.83 19.60 -6.67
N MET A 148 -6.75 18.33 -6.28
CA MET A 148 -5.89 17.34 -6.94
C MET A 148 -6.25 17.15 -8.42
N LYS A 149 -7.55 17.15 -8.74
CA LYS A 149 -8.04 17.03 -10.13
C LYS A 149 -7.73 18.28 -10.92
N GLU A 150 -8.07 19.44 -10.41
CA GLU A 150 -7.92 20.73 -11.07
C GLU A 150 -6.45 21.06 -11.35
N LYS A 151 -5.61 20.97 -10.34
CA LYS A 151 -4.17 21.28 -10.42
C LYS A 151 -3.30 20.15 -10.93
N LYS A 152 -3.88 18.97 -11.21
CA LYS A 152 -3.12 17.78 -11.63
C LYS A 152 -1.98 17.45 -10.67
N THR A 153 -2.24 17.57 -9.37
CA THR A 153 -1.25 17.47 -8.29
C THR A 153 -0.46 16.17 -8.35
N ILE A 154 -1.12 15.03 -8.58
CA ILE A 154 -0.44 13.72 -8.69
C ILE A 154 0.60 13.72 -9.81
N ARG A 155 0.27 14.28 -10.98
CA ARG A 155 1.21 14.41 -12.09
C ARG A 155 2.42 15.27 -11.72
N HIS A 156 2.19 16.37 -10.98
CA HIS A 156 3.25 17.23 -10.48
C HIS A 156 4.17 16.45 -9.51
N CYS A 157 3.58 15.73 -8.55
CA CYS A 157 4.35 14.91 -7.61
C CYS A 157 5.19 13.84 -8.31
N TRP A 158 4.65 13.15 -9.32
CA TRP A 158 5.41 12.20 -10.13
C TRP A 158 6.59 12.85 -10.83
N SER A 159 6.41 14.01 -11.46
CA SER A 159 7.48 14.71 -12.19
C SER A 159 8.57 15.23 -11.25
N THR A 160 8.20 15.81 -10.11
CA THR A 160 9.14 16.31 -9.11
C THR A 160 9.89 15.16 -8.43
N GLY A 161 9.16 14.11 -8.06
CA GLY A 161 9.74 12.91 -7.49
C GLY A 161 10.72 12.22 -8.44
N LYS A 162 10.42 12.18 -9.75
CA LYS A 162 11.34 11.64 -10.75
C LYS A 162 12.67 12.41 -10.78
N LYS A 163 12.62 13.75 -10.78
CA LYS A 163 13.84 14.56 -10.73
C LYS A 163 14.67 14.27 -9.49
N LEU A 164 14.02 14.30 -8.31
CA LEU A 164 14.68 13.99 -7.04
C LEU A 164 15.31 12.60 -7.05
N PHE A 165 14.59 11.61 -7.53
CA PHE A 165 15.05 10.22 -7.61
C PHE A 165 16.30 10.07 -8.50
N GLU A 166 16.27 10.68 -9.69
CA GLU A 166 17.36 10.62 -10.66
C GLU A 166 18.58 11.40 -10.18
N GLU A 167 18.39 12.63 -9.68
CA GLU A 167 19.48 13.49 -9.19
C GLU A 167 20.14 12.91 -7.94
N TRP A 168 19.35 12.38 -6.99
CA TRP A 168 19.92 11.70 -5.83
C TRP A 168 20.84 10.55 -6.22
N ASN A 169 20.36 9.64 -7.06
CA ASN A 169 21.15 8.48 -7.45
C ASN A 169 22.40 8.89 -8.23
N LYS A 170 22.31 9.92 -9.09
CA LYS A 170 23.47 10.48 -9.79
C LYS A 170 24.51 11.05 -8.83
N ILE A 171 24.08 11.81 -7.82
CA ILE A 171 24.99 12.36 -6.80
C ILE A 171 25.63 11.22 -5.99
N SER A 172 24.82 10.26 -5.55
CA SER A 172 25.30 9.09 -4.81
C SER A 172 26.39 8.32 -5.59
N GLU A 173 26.15 8.07 -6.87
CA GLU A 173 27.11 7.41 -7.76
C GLU A 173 28.38 8.24 -7.95
N SER A 174 28.27 9.56 -8.21
CA SER A 174 29.42 10.43 -8.45
C SER A 174 30.34 10.58 -7.24
N HIS A 175 29.82 10.38 -6.04
CA HIS A 175 30.59 10.44 -4.79
C HIS A 175 30.89 9.05 -4.20
N ASN A 176 30.59 7.98 -4.93
CA ASN A 176 30.77 6.59 -4.47
C ASN A 176 30.11 6.32 -3.11
N LEU A 177 28.92 6.88 -2.87
CA LEU A 177 28.20 6.68 -1.63
C LEU A 177 27.46 5.34 -1.65
N ASN A 178 27.49 4.64 -0.53
CA ASN A 178 26.75 3.38 -0.35
C ASN A 178 25.28 3.62 0.02
N VAL A 179 24.63 4.55 -0.68
CA VAL A 179 23.21 4.87 -0.50
C VAL A 179 22.50 4.93 -1.85
N LYS A 180 21.26 4.47 -1.90
CA LYS A 180 20.49 4.44 -3.14
C LYS A 180 19.02 4.79 -2.86
N MET A 181 18.46 5.63 -3.72
CA MET A 181 17.00 5.81 -3.77
C MET A 181 16.38 4.68 -4.59
N THR A 182 15.42 3.97 -4.00
CA THR A 182 14.69 2.85 -4.62
C THR A 182 13.18 3.08 -4.57
N GLY A 183 12.38 2.16 -5.10
CA GLY A 183 10.93 2.27 -5.15
C GLY A 183 10.42 3.06 -6.34
N TYR A 184 9.41 3.88 -6.09
CA TYR A 184 8.76 4.72 -7.11
C TYR A 184 9.07 6.20 -6.87
N PRO A 185 9.16 7.03 -7.93
CA PRO A 185 9.31 8.48 -7.78
C PRO A 185 8.31 9.12 -6.84
N ILE A 186 7.11 8.59 -6.77
CA ILE A 186 6.02 9.06 -5.90
C ILE A 186 6.06 8.44 -4.48
N ARG A 187 6.81 7.35 -4.31
CA ARG A 187 6.99 6.64 -3.03
C ARG A 187 8.42 6.08 -2.97
N MET A 188 9.35 6.96 -2.68
CA MET A 188 10.78 6.62 -2.63
C MET A 188 11.15 5.98 -1.29
N ASN A 189 12.17 5.12 -1.33
CA ASN A 189 12.83 4.55 -0.17
C ASN A 189 14.32 4.75 -0.28
N LEU A 190 14.95 5.23 0.80
CA LEU A 190 16.39 5.33 0.90
C LEU A 190 16.94 3.99 1.40
N GLU A 191 17.77 3.36 0.62
CA GLU A 191 18.53 2.16 1.01
C GLU A 191 19.98 2.54 1.25
N CYS A 192 20.50 2.14 2.41
CA CYS A 192 21.88 2.33 2.81
C CYS A 192 22.57 0.97 2.90
N TYR A 193 23.81 0.90 2.52
CA TYR A 193 24.58 -0.33 2.50
C TYR A 193 25.89 -0.16 3.28
N ASP A 194 26.29 -1.17 4.03
CA ASP A 194 27.56 -1.23 4.71
C ASP A 194 28.74 -1.46 3.73
N SER A 195 29.97 -1.54 4.24
CA SER A 195 31.17 -1.81 3.45
C SER A 195 31.13 -3.17 2.74
N ASN A 196 30.32 -4.12 3.23
CA ASN A 196 30.14 -5.45 2.66
C ASN A 196 28.95 -5.52 1.68
N LYS A 197 28.33 -4.38 1.37
CA LYS A 197 27.13 -4.24 0.52
C LYS A 197 25.87 -4.90 1.09
N ASN A 198 25.80 -5.10 2.40
CA ASN A 198 24.56 -5.51 3.06
C ASN A 198 23.71 -4.29 3.41
N LYS A 199 22.38 -4.41 3.35
CA LYS A 199 21.50 -3.33 3.79
C LYS A 199 21.73 -3.01 5.27
N SER A 200 21.83 -1.71 5.59
CA SER A 200 22.14 -1.21 6.93
C SER A 200 21.10 -0.19 7.38
N ASP A 201 20.21 -0.62 8.28
CA ASP A 201 19.21 0.26 8.89
C ASP A 201 19.83 1.26 9.85
N SER A 202 20.95 0.93 10.47
CA SER A 202 21.70 1.86 11.34
C SER A 202 22.30 3.04 10.57
N LEU A 203 22.87 2.82 9.39
CA LEU A 203 23.33 3.90 8.51
C LEU A 203 22.17 4.73 8.00
N LYS A 204 21.04 4.09 7.66
CA LYS A 204 19.82 4.80 7.27
C LYS A 204 19.31 5.69 8.39
N ALA A 205 19.27 5.18 9.64
CA ALA A 205 18.86 5.96 10.79
C ALA A 205 19.79 7.17 11.02
N LEU A 206 21.09 6.98 10.91
CA LEU A 206 22.09 8.06 11.04
C LEU A 206 21.83 9.18 10.01
N ILE A 207 21.67 8.84 8.73
CA ILE A 207 21.41 9.82 7.65
C ILE A 207 20.09 10.58 7.89
N LEU A 208 19.08 9.94 8.48
CA LEU A 208 17.77 10.59 8.75
C LEU A 208 17.79 11.46 10.02
N GLN A 209 18.83 11.40 10.83
CA GLN A 209 19.01 12.23 12.02
C GLN A 209 19.78 13.54 11.76
N GLU A 210 20.61 13.57 10.70
CA GLU A 210 21.36 14.76 10.24
C GLU A 210 20.52 15.62 9.27
#